data_6552608fe3956c02b2a7dfe2b16c00be
#
_entry.id   6552608fe3956c02b2a7dfe2b16c00be
#
_cell.length_a   1.000
_cell.length_b   1.000
_cell.length_c   1.000
_cell.angle_alpha   90.00
_cell.angle_beta   90.00
_cell.angle_gamma   90.00
#
_symmetry.space_group_name_H-M   'P 1'
#
loop_
_entity.id
_entity.type
_entity.pdbx_description
1 polymer ?
#
loop_
_entity_poly.entity_id
_entity_poly.type
_entity_poly.pdbx_seq_one_letter_code
_entity_poly.pdbx_strand_id
1 'polypeptide(L)' 'MKPNTYVILQRAVEEGALLGYRRAFKRVENPTEEQIVEALTDAIMLSVSEVFDFPHQSQGDSYQ' A
#
# COMPACT_ATOMS: atom_id res chain seq x y z
N MET A 1 25.17 -2.80 13.25
CA MET A 1 23.95 -3.50 13.34
C MET A 1 22.99 -3.07 12.27
N LYS A 2 22.38 -4.01 11.65
CA LYS A 2 21.49 -3.67 10.62
C LYS A 2 20.15 -3.28 11.14
N PRO A 3 19.55 -2.28 10.56
CA PRO A 3 18.20 -1.92 11.00
C PRO A 3 17.25 -3.03 10.61
N ASN A 4 16.17 -3.09 11.27
CA ASN A 4 15.18 -4.08 10.99
C ASN A 4 14.28 -3.63 9.86
N THR A 5 14.89 -3.49 8.71
CA THR A 5 14.16 -3.04 7.54
C THR A 5 13.00 -3.98 7.21
N TYR A 6 13.25 -5.27 7.38
CA TYR A 6 12.20 -6.24 7.09
C TYR A 6 10.99 -6.04 8.00
N VAL A 7 11.24 -5.80 9.29
CA VAL A 7 10.14 -5.60 10.23
C VAL A 7 9.38 -4.32 9.91
N ILE A 8 10.12 -3.27 9.58
CA ILE A 8 9.48 -2.02 9.24
C ILE A 8 8.63 -2.18 7.99
N LEU A 9 9.18 -2.85 7.00
CA LEU A 9 8.44 -3.08 5.78
C LEU A 9 7.20 -3.93 6.04
N GLN A 10 7.35 -4.97 6.84
CA GLN A 10 6.23 -5.85 7.14
C GLN A 10 5.10 -5.07 7.80
N ARG A 11 5.43 -4.21 8.75
CA ARG A 11 4.41 -3.42 9.40
C ARG A 11 3.72 -2.48 8.44
N ALA A 12 4.51 -1.85 7.57
CA ALA A 12 3.93 -0.94 6.60
C ALA A 12 2.97 -1.67 5.68
N VAL A 13 3.34 -2.86 5.25
CA VAL A 13 2.49 -3.64 4.37
C VAL A 13 1.21 -4.06 5.09
N GLU A 14 1.35 -4.48 6.35
CA GLU A 14 0.18 -4.91 7.11
C GLU A 14 -0.80 -3.76 7.31
N GLU A 15 -0.28 -2.60 7.66
CA GLU A 15 -1.15 -1.45 7.86
C GLU A 15 -1.83 -1.05 6.57
N GLY A 16 -1.07 -1.05 5.49
CA GLY A 16 -1.64 -0.72 4.21
C GLY A 16 -2.68 -1.72 3.78
N ALA A 17 -2.40 -2.99 4.01
CA ALA A 17 -3.35 -4.03 3.63
C ALA A 17 -4.67 -3.87 4.38
N LEU A 18 -4.57 -3.60 5.68
CA LEU A 18 -5.76 -3.43 6.48
C LEU A 18 -6.58 -2.23 6.01
N LEU A 19 -5.90 -1.12 5.78
CA LEU A 19 -6.57 0.06 5.29
C LEU A 19 -7.20 -0.17 3.93
N GLY A 20 -6.47 -0.82 3.04
CA GLY A 20 -6.97 -1.08 1.71
C GLY A 20 -8.19 -1.96 1.73
N TYR A 21 -8.16 -2.99 2.58
CA TYR A 21 -9.29 -3.89 2.69
C TYR A 21 -10.53 -3.13 3.16
N ARG A 22 -10.35 -2.31 4.19
CA ARG A 22 -11.47 -1.53 4.71
C ARG A 22 -12.00 -0.55 3.69
N ARG A 23 -11.11 0.09 2.94
CA ARG A 23 -11.54 1.02 1.93
C ARG A 23 -12.35 0.35 0.84
N ALA A 24 -11.93 -0.84 0.42
CA ALA A 24 -12.65 -1.53 -0.62
C ALA A 24 -14.09 -1.80 -0.20
N PHE A 25 -14.28 -2.24 1.02
CA PHE A 25 -15.62 -2.56 1.49
C PHE A 25 -16.41 -1.34 1.91
N LYS A 26 -15.72 -0.24 2.16
CA LYS A 26 -16.42 0.98 2.50
C LYS A 26 -17.04 1.62 1.28
N ARG A 27 -16.34 1.55 0.15
CA ARG A 27 -16.84 2.15 -1.06
C ARG A 27 -17.91 1.33 -1.74
N VAL A 28 -17.74 0.03 -1.72
CA VAL A 28 -18.63 -0.86 -2.43
C VAL A 28 -19.04 -1.95 -1.49
N GLU A 29 -20.33 -2.27 -1.51
CA GLU A 29 -20.83 -3.28 -0.59
C GLU A 29 -20.21 -4.64 -0.88
N ASN A 30 -20.12 -4.99 -2.15
CA ASN A 30 -19.52 -6.27 -2.55
C ASN A 30 -18.47 -6.01 -3.59
N PRO A 31 -17.27 -5.59 -3.19
CA PRO A 31 -16.24 -5.30 -4.18
C PRO A 31 -15.78 -6.55 -4.89
N THR A 32 -15.41 -6.36 -6.15
CA THR A 32 -14.87 -7.47 -6.91
C THR A 32 -13.44 -7.70 -6.48
N GLU A 33 -12.90 -8.84 -6.91
CA GLU A 33 -11.51 -9.14 -6.60
C GLU A 33 -10.59 -8.05 -7.11
N GLU A 34 -10.85 -7.54 -8.30
CA GLU A 34 -10.05 -6.47 -8.86
C GLU A 34 -10.09 -5.23 -7.99
N GLN A 35 -11.27 -4.89 -7.53
CA GLN A 35 -11.43 -3.71 -6.70
C GLN A 35 -10.71 -3.85 -5.37
N ILE A 36 -10.75 -5.03 -4.80
CA ILE A 36 -10.06 -5.30 -3.55
C ILE A 36 -8.56 -5.19 -3.76
N VAL A 37 -8.05 -5.83 -4.81
CA VAL A 37 -6.61 -5.80 -5.07
C VAL A 37 -6.13 -4.39 -5.33
N GLU A 38 -6.91 -3.62 -6.08
CA GLU A 38 -6.52 -2.25 -6.37
C GLU A 38 -6.47 -1.41 -5.11
N ALA A 39 -7.46 -1.54 -4.25
CA ALA A 39 -7.48 -0.78 -3.00
C ALA A 39 -6.34 -1.20 -2.09
N LEU A 40 -6.07 -2.50 -2.03
CA LEU A 40 -4.97 -3.00 -1.21
C LEU A 40 -3.64 -2.47 -1.73
N THR A 41 -3.44 -2.56 -3.03
CA THR A 41 -2.18 -2.13 -3.62
C THR A 41 -1.94 -0.65 -3.36
N ASP A 42 -2.95 0.17 -3.60
CA ASP A 42 -2.79 1.60 -3.40
C ASP A 42 -2.47 1.92 -1.95
N ALA A 43 -3.19 1.32 -1.03
CA ALA A 43 -2.98 1.61 0.38
C ALA A 43 -1.65 1.08 0.86
N ILE A 44 -1.25 -0.09 0.39
CA ILE A 44 0.04 -0.65 0.79
C ILE A 44 1.17 0.21 0.28
N MET A 45 1.09 0.64 -0.97
CA MET A 45 2.15 1.45 -1.53
C MET A 45 2.24 2.79 -0.83
N LEU A 46 1.10 3.36 -0.47
CA LEU A 46 1.11 4.60 0.28
C LEU A 46 1.75 4.41 1.65
N SER A 47 1.39 3.35 2.33
CA SER A 47 1.92 3.07 3.65
C SER A 47 3.43 2.81 3.59
N VAL A 48 3.87 2.06 2.60
CA VAL A 48 5.29 1.77 2.44
C VAL A 48 6.06 3.04 2.13
N SER A 49 5.49 3.92 1.29
CA SER A 49 6.19 5.13 0.92
C SER A 49 6.30 6.12 2.08
N GLU A 50 5.52 5.93 3.12
CA GLU A 50 5.64 6.81 4.27
C GLU A 50 6.86 6.47 5.11
N VAL A 51 7.30 5.22 5.07
CA VAL A 51 8.48 4.82 5.85
C VAL A 51 9.73 4.67 4.99
N PHE A 52 9.58 4.56 3.68
CA PHE A 52 10.71 4.46 2.78
C PHE A 52 10.63 5.58 1.76
N ASP A 53 11.76 6.20 1.50
CA ASP A 53 11.81 7.31 0.58
C ASP A 53 12.20 6.80 -0.79
N PHE A 54 11.29 6.93 -1.74
CA PHE A 54 11.55 6.49 -3.09
C PHE A 54 11.72 7.72 -3.99
N PRO A 55 12.93 7.95 -4.46
CA PRO A 55 13.19 9.19 -5.21
C PRO A 55 12.37 9.31 -6.48
N HIS A 56 11.95 8.20 -7.04
CA HIS A 56 11.23 8.28 -8.30
C HIS A 56 9.75 8.14 -8.17
N GLN A 57 9.25 8.03 -6.97
CA GLN A 57 7.83 7.73 -6.84
C GLN A 57 6.96 8.86 -7.32
N SER A 58 7.44 10.06 -7.26
CA SER A 58 6.56 11.14 -7.60
C SER A 58 6.29 11.16 -9.04
N GLN A 59 7.02 10.55 -9.79
CA GLN A 59 6.80 10.63 -11.13
C GLN A 59 5.86 9.75 -11.60
N GLY A 60 5.47 9.22 -10.83
CA GLY A 60 4.56 8.43 -11.25
C GLY A 60 4.24 8.52 -12.56
N ASP A 61 4.43 8.87 -12.94
CA ASP A 61 4.05 8.94 -13.93
C ASP A 61 4.62 8.31 -14.82
N SER A 62 5.06 8.16 -15.02
CA SER A 62 5.45 7.61 -15.64
C SER A 62 5.59 6.53 -16.00
N TYR A 63 5.54 6.20 -16.09
CA TYR A 63 5.66 5.27 -16.32
C TYR A 63 5.33 4.68 -16.89
N GLN A 64 5.40 4.52 -17.08
CA GLN A 64 5.23 3.99 -17.30
C GLN A 64 5.09 3.60 -17.54
#